data_9737c890a0c307bf39a99fd81343aba8
#
_entry.id   9737c890a0c307bf39a99fd81343aba8
#
_cell.length_a   1.000
_cell.length_b   1.000
_cell.length_c   1.000
_cell.angle_alpha   90.00
_cell.angle_beta   90.00
_cell.angle_gamma   90.00
#
_symmetry.space_group_name_H-M   'P 1'
#
loop_
_entity.id
_entity.type
_entity.pdbx_description
1 polymer ?
#
loop_
_entity_poly.entity_id
_entity_poly.type
_entity_poly.pdbx_seq_one_letter_code
_entity_poly.pdbx_strand_id
1 'polypeptide(L)' 'EIKLLFLEFQSAGVAFHQTLKKQPWGAKNFVVKDPDGNLLLFAGPANEQLPSRSVLIEHV' A
#
# COMPACT_ATOMS: atom_id res chain seq x y z
N GLU A 1 -2.15 -9.33 1.34
CA GLU A 1 -0.91 -9.11 0.65
C GLU A 1 -0.94 -7.76 -0.05
N ILE A 2 0.17 -7.02 0.04
CA ILE A 2 0.17 -5.59 -0.31
C ILE A 2 -0.10 -5.36 -1.80
N LYS A 3 0.40 -6.22 -2.65
CA LYS A 3 0.19 -6.05 -4.10
C LYS A 3 -1.26 -6.21 -4.48
N LEU A 4 -1.93 -7.20 -3.91
CA LEU A 4 -3.35 -7.41 -4.18
C LEU A 4 -4.19 -6.25 -3.67
N LEU A 5 -3.83 -5.74 -2.50
CA LEU A 5 -4.51 -4.58 -1.94
C LEU A 5 -4.35 -3.36 -2.84
N PHE A 6 -3.13 -3.14 -3.34
CA PHE A 6 -2.89 -2.05 -4.27
C PHE A 6 -3.75 -2.17 -5.52
N LEU A 7 -3.80 -3.37 -6.10
CA LEU A 7 -4.58 -3.59 -7.30
C LEU A 7 -6.08 -3.39 -7.05
N GLU A 8 -6.54 -3.81 -5.88
CA GLU A 8 -7.93 -3.63 -5.50
C GLU A 8 -8.26 -2.14 -5.40
N PHE A 9 -7.40 -1.37 -4.78
CA PHE A 9 -7.60 0.07 -4.66
C PHE A 9 -7.56 0.74 -6.02
N GLN A 10 -6.64 0.28 -6.87
CA GLN A 10 -6.53 0.83 -8.22
C GLN A 10 -7.81 0.58 -9.02
N SER A 11 -8.37 -0.62 -8.90
CA SER A 11 -9.62 -0.95 -9.57
C SER A 11 -10.78 -0.13 -9.05
N ALA A 12 -10.74 0.26 -7.78
CA ALA A 12 -11.79 1.05 -7.16
C ALA A 12 -11.67 2.54 -7.46
N GLY A 13 -10.63 2.96 -8.16
CA GLY A 13 -10.46 4.35 -8.52
C GLY A 13 -9.92 5.23 -7.40
N VAL A 14 -9.26 4.62 -6.43
CA VAL A 14 -8.68 5.36 -5.32
C VAL A 14 -7.55 6.24 -5.81
N ALA A 15 -7.46 7.46 -5.28
CA ALA A 15 -6.39 8.38 -5.63
C ALA A 15 -5.11 7.99 -4.89
N PHE A 16 -4.02 7.84 -5.64
CA PHE A 16 -2.73 7.49 -5.05
C PHE A 16 -1.84 8.72 -4.98
N HIS A 17 -1.29 8.96 -3.81
CA HIS A 17 -0.23 9.93 -3.65
C HIS A 17 1.11 9.32 -4.09
N GLN A 18 1.29 8.03 -3.82
CA GLN A 18 2.44 7.26 -4.26
C GLN A 18 1.96 5.87 -4.65
N THR A 19 2.31 5.43 -5.85
CA THR A 19 1.94 4.09 -6.29
C THR A 19 2.84 3.04 -5.64
N LEU A 20 2.51 1.77 -5.85
CA LEU A 20 3.24 0.67 -5.23
C LEU A 20 4.73 0.76 -5.57
N LYS A 21 5.58 0.71 -4.54
CA LYS A 21 7.00 0.87 -4.71
C LYS A 21 7.73 -0.10 -3.78
N LYS A 22 8.74 -0.77 -4.31
CA LYS A 22 9.59 -1.66 -3.53
C LYS A 22 10.68 -0.84 -2.87
N GLN A 23 10.85 -1.03 -1.57
CA GLN A 23 11.82 -0.29 -0.80
C GLN A 23 13.11 -1.12 -0.62
N PRO A 24 14.26 -0.45 -0.39
CA PRO A 24 15.53 -1.16 -0.25
C PRO A 24 15.58 -2.16 0.88
N TRP A 25 14.77 -1.96 1.90
CA TRP A 25 14.75 -2.86 3.07
C TRP A 25 13.84 -4.06 2.89
N GLY A 26 13.34 -4.30 1.68
CA GLY A 26 12.59 -5.51 1.40
C GLY A 26 11.10 -5.40 1.63
N ALA A 27 10.58 -4.20 1.67
CA ALA A 27 9.13 -3.98 1.81
C ALA A 27 8.59 -3.32 0.57
N LYS A 28 7.29 -3.43 0.37
CA LYS A 28 6.57 -2.65 -0.64
C LYS A 28 5.57 -1.75 0.07
N ASN A 29 5.37 -0.56 -0.48
CA ASN A 29 4.37 0.32 0.10
C ASN A 29 3.73 1.18 -0.97
N PHE A 30 2.59 1.77 -0.62
CA PHE A 30 1.95 2.80 -1.43
C PHE A 30 1.21 3.73 -0.48
N VAL A 31 0.89 4.92 -0.98
CA VAL A 31 0.23 5.94 -0.18
C VAL A 31 -1.03 6.37 -0.93
N VAL A 32 -2.14 6.38 -0.24
CA VAL A 32 -3.41 6.86 -0.80
C VAL A 32 -3.78 8.17 -0.16
N LYS A 33 -4.56 8.94 -0.89
CA LYS A 33 -5.08 10.22 -0.41
C LYS A 33 -6.59 10.10 -0.27
N ASP A 34 -7.10 10.39 0.93
CA ASP A 34 -8.52 10.32 1.14
C ASP A 34 -9.20 11.65 0.71
N PRO A 35 -10.53 11.68 0.68
CA PRO A 35 -11.24 12.89 0.24
C PRO A 35 -10.96 14.12 1.09
N ASP A 36 -10.54 13.94 2.34
CA ASP A 36 -10.21 15.05 3.23
C ASP A 36 -8.78 15.53 3.07
N GLY A 37 -8.02 14.90 2.18
CA GLY A 37 -6.64 15.27 1.96
C GLY A 37 -5.64 14.58 2.86
N ASN A 38 -6.07 13.63 3.67
CA ASN A 38 -5.16 12.87 4.52
C ASN A 38 -4.43 11.82 3.71
N LEU A 39 -3.20 11.53 4.08
CA LEU A 39 -2.40 10.50 3.43
C LEU A 39 -2.33 9.27 4.32
N LEU A 40 -2.57 8.11 3.72
CA LEU A 40 -2.52 6.83 4.42
C LEU A 40 -1.46 5.96 3.77
N LEU A 41 -0.50 5.51 4.57
CA LEU A 41 0.57 4.63 4.10
C LEU A 41 0.17 3.19 4.35
N PHE A 42 0.23 2.38 3.29
CA PHE A 42 0.03 0.94 3.37
C PHE A 42 1.36 0.29 3.04
N ALA A 43 1.86 -0.55 3.93
CA ALA A 43 3.15 -1.20 3.74
C ALA A 43 3.05 -2.68 4.10
N GLY A 44 3.82 -3.49 3.38
CA GLY A 44 3.87 -4.92 3.62
C GLY A 44 5.16 -5.50 3.10
N PRO A 45 5.41 -6.79 3.35
CA PRO A 45 6.63 -7.42 2.85
C PRO A 45 6.63 -7.52 1.35
N ALA A 46 7.81 -7.35 0.74
CA ALA A 46 7.96 -7.52 -0.70
C ALA A 46 7.83 -8.99 -1.09
N ASN A 47 8.17 -9.89 -0.18
CA ASN A 47 8.07 -11.31 -0.42
C ASN A 47 6.63 -11.77 -0.23
N GLU A 48 6.02 -12.23 -1.30
CA GLU A 48 4.60 -12.56 -1.33
C GLU A 48 4.32 -14.01 -0.99
N GLN A 49 5.32 -14.74 -0.52
CA GLN A 49 5.12 -16.13 -0.15
C GLN A 49 4.48 -16.30 1.21
N LEU A 50 4.49 -15.25 2.02
CA LEU A 50 3.92 -15.31 3.36
C LEU A 50 2.43 -14.93 3.31
N PRO A 51 1.65 -15.42 4.29
CA PRO A 51 0.25 -15.01 4.37
C PRO A 51 0.15 -13.50 4.49
N SER A 52 -0.88 -12.97 3.92
CA SER A 52 -1.05 -11.53 3.76
C SER A 52 -1.62 -10.88 5.00
N ARG A 53 -0.93 -11.01 6.10
CA ARG A 53 -1.39 -10.41 7.35
C ARG A 53 -0.47 -9.32 7.85
N SER A 54 0.50 -8.96 7.03
CA SER A 54 1.57 -8.08 7.47
C SER A 54 1.45 -6.67 6.92
N VAL A 55 0.27 -6.30 6.45
CA VAL A 55 0.09 -4.96 5.93
C VAL A 55 -0.01 -3.98 7.08
N LEU A 56 0.85 -2.97 7.06
CA LEU A 56 0.84 -1.91 8.04
C LEU A 56 0.14 -0.71 7.44
N ILE A 57 -0.79 -0.12 8.18
CA ILE A 57 -1.51 1.06 7.75
C ILE A 57 -1.14 2.20 8.68
N GLU A 58 -0.61 3.27 8.11
CA GLU A 58 -0.24 4.44 8.89
C GLU A 58 -0.83 5.68 8.27
N HIS A 59 -1.22 6.59 9.14
CA HIS A 59 -1.66 7.92 8.73
C HIS A 59 -0.44 8.82 8.65
N VAL A 60 -0.19 9.34 7.48
CA VAL A 60 1.01 10.12 7.19
C VAL A 60 0.72 11.61 7.21
#